data_23570672068f80f56ce491546b39db52
#
_entry.id   23570672068f80f56ce491546b39db52
#
_cell.length_a   1.000
_cell.length_b   1.000
_cell.length_c   1.000
_cell.angle_alpha   90.00
_cell.angle_beta   90.00
_cell.angle_gamma   90.00
#
_symmetry.space_group_name_H-M   'P 1'
#
loop_
_entity.id
_entity.type
_entity.pdbx_description
1 polymer ?
#
loop_
_entity_poly.entity_id
_entity_poly.type
_entity_poly.pdbx_seq_one_letter_code
_entity_poly.pdbx_strand_id
1 'polypeptide(L)'
;MLGKYLNNIQETIAMEMFNQPHSRVFGEKLQEILLSENFDTFYMIVAYVKESGVIRLKPFVEKFKSSGGIVKAVVGIDQKLTSSQGLALLMPLCDEIYVYHSENPMQTFHPKAYAFVKEDKKAIILIGSNNLTSGGLYTNYEFSSCHEYNLEDKSQMQYFNEFKKAFEFYSTPSKCSKNLSPELFKKMVEAGHYLSDEKEQIKRVFSKTGEMVVREKIFGSEAFKAPPRIQPVQKKLVAEKLKTPKEIEEILIISSLPKGNLVWEKKLNKSDILVAEGKTNPTGGLRLTQAKWKDDGKRISQTTYFREKLFGNFKWNEIRQKPKVYGAYILFNVTILGNDIGTHLLLVRHKPSGESKQGNYTTSISWGEIKDFITKQNLTGKTLKLYSPKEGQEPFFIEIN
;
A
#
# COMPACT_ATOMS: atom_id res chain seq x y z
N MET A 1 63.67 6.56 -10.26
CA MET A 1 62.86 5.92 -9.19
C MET A 1 61.53 6.67 -8.95
N LEU A 2 60.84 7.09 -10.00
CA LEU A 2 59.54 7.83 -9.87
C LEU A 2 58.36 7.10 -10.54
N GLY A 3 58.59 5.85 -11.01
CA GLY A 3 57.58 5.10 -11.76
C GLY A 3 56.85 4.00 -11.00
N LYS A 4 56.95 3.91 -9.68
CA LYS A 4 56.31 2.84 -8.85
C LYS A 4 55.19 3.32 -7.90
N TYR A 5 54.80 4.59 -7.94
CA TYR A 5 53.80 5.12 -6.99
C TYR A 5 52.44 5.51 -7.60
N LEU A 6 52.16 5.14 -8.84
CA LEU A 6 50.93 5.55 -9.53
C LEU A 6 49.93 4.40 -9.83
N ASN A 7 50.05 3.23 -9.21
CA ASN A 7 49.11 2.12 -9.44
C ASN A 7 48.28 1.69 -8.21
N ASN A 8 47.99 2.59 -7.28
CA ASN A 8 46.95 2.38 -6.31
C ASN A 8 45.85 3.43 -6.51
N ILE A 9 45.19 3.42 -7.67
CA ILE A 9 43.85 3.95 -7.76
C ILE A 9 42.99 2.92 -7.02
N GLN A 10 42.76 3.12 -5.71
CA GLN A 10 41.65 2.47 -5.03
C GLN A 10 40.41 2.79 -5.87
N GLU A 11 39.83 1.77 -6.50
CA GLU A 11 38.53 1.95 -7.16
C GLU A 11 37.57 2.55 -6.14
N THR A 12 37.13 3.78 -6.39
CA THR A 12 36.27 4.51 -5.48
C THR A 12 34.90 3.81 -5.46
N ILE A 13 34.40 3.47 -4.29
CA ILE A 13 33.05 2.94 -4.12
C ILE A 13 32.07 3.94 -4.72
N ALA A 14 31.30 3.53 -5.74
CA ALA A 14 30.26 4.40 -6.29
C ALA A 14 29.14 4.55 -5.28
N MET A 15 28.84 5.79 -4.94
CA MET A 15 27.80 6.13 -3.95
C MET A 15 26.77 7.08 -4.57
N GLU A 16 25.50 6.77 -4.39
CA GLU A 16 24.36 7.61 -4.76
C GLU A 16 23.53 7.94 -3.50
N MET A 17 23.14 9.20 -3.34
CA MET A 17 22.30 9.65 -2.23
C MET A 17 20.89 9.94 -2.71
N PHE A 18 19.90 9.59 -1.92
CA PHE A 18 18.48 9.78 -2.18
C PHE A 18 17.88 10.70 -1.13
N ASN A 19 17.35 11.83 -1.56
CA ASN A 19 16.51 12.71 -0.76
C ASN A 19 15.09 12.62 -1.33
N GLN A 20 14.34 11.59 -0.94
CA GLN A 20 12.99 11.34 -1.41
C GLN A 20 12.01 12.34 -0.75
N PRO A 21 11.03 12.88 -1.45
CA PRO A 21 10.72 12.65 -2.87
C PRO A 21 11.39 13.65 -3.83
N HIS A 22 12.30 14.49 -3.34
CA HIS A 22 12.86 15.64 -4.10
C HIS A 22 13.86 15.22 -5.18
N SER A 23 14.70 14.21 -4.92
CA SER A 23 15.66 13.72 -5.90
C SER A 23 15.15 12.44 -6.57
N ARG A 24 15.73 11.32 -6.27
CA ARG A 24 15.35 10.02 -6.81
C ARG A 24 14.46 9.26 -5.82
N VAL A 25 13.50 8.52 -6.34
CA VAL A 25 12.57 7.71 -5.55
C VAL A 25 13.19 6.35 -5.26
N PHE A 26 13.25 5.97 -4.01
CA PHE A 26 13.93 4.74 -3.57
C PHE A 26 13.33 3.47 -4.18
N GLY A 27 12.00 3.38 -4.27
CA GLY A 27 11.30 2.26 -4.89
C GLY A 27 11.61 2.09 -6.38
N GLU A 28 11.83 3.20 -7.12
CA GLU A 28 12.24 3.16 -8.53
C GLU A 28 13.65 2.57 -8.68
N LYS A 29 14.58 2.87 -7.76
CA LYS A 29 15.92 2.25 -7.75
C LYS A 29 15.86 0.76 -7.47
N LEU A 30 15.06 0.31 -6.50
CA LEU A 30 14.87 -1.11 -6.24
C LEU A 30 14.33 -1.85 -7.47
N GLN A 31 13.35 -1.26 -8.16
CA GLN A 31 12.78 -1.83 -9.39
C GLN A 31 13.82 -1.94 -10.51
N GLU A 32 14.64 -0.89 -10.70
CA GLU A 32 15.73 -0.89 -11.69
C GLU A 32 16.72 -2.04 -11.44
N ILE A 33 17.17 -2.21 -10.18
CA ILE A 33 18.11 -3.27 -9.83
C ILE A 33 17.48 -4.65 -10.00
N LEU A 34 16.22 -4.86 -9.55
CA LEU A 34 15.49 -6.11 -9.70
C LEU A 34 15.33 -6.52 -11.19
N LEU A 35 15.19 -5.54 -12.09
CA LEU A 35 15.04 -5.78 -13.53
C LEU A 35 16.37 -5.93 -14.28
N SER A 36 17.48 -5.58 -13.66
CA SER A 36 18.79 -5.52 -14.36
C SER A 36 19.36 -6.90 -14.72
N GLU A 37 18.81 -7.99 -14.17
CA GLU A 37 19.29 -9.39 -14.35
C GLU A 37 20.79 -9.59 -13.99
N ASN A 38 21.34 -8.63 -13.22
CA ASN A 38 22.77 -8.58 -12.89
C ASN A 38 23.12 -9.20 -11.54
N PHE A 39 22.12 -9.67 -10.79
CA PHE A 39 22.27 -10.15 -9.41
C PHE A 39 21.56 -11.49 -9.23
N ASP A 40 22.09 -12.29 -8.29
CA ASP A 40 21.58 -13.63 -8.00
C ASP A 40 20.76 -13.66 -6.71
N THR A 41 21.05 -12.78 -5.76
CA THR A 41 20.36 -12.76 -4.47
C THR A 41 19.96 -11.35 -4.07
N PHE A 42 18.73 -11.23 -3.58
CA PHE A 42 18.16 -10.02 -3.02
C PHE A 42 17.92 -10.23 -1.51
N TYR A 43 18.54 -9.40 -0.69
CA TYR A 43 18.39 -9.39 0.77
C TYR A 43 17.59 -8.18 1.22
N MET A 44 16.74 -8.38 2.22
CA MET A 44 16.00 -7.31 2.92
C MET A 44 16.17 -7.46 4.43
N ILE A 45 16.54 -6.38 5.12
CA ILE A 45 16.47 -6.25 6.58
C ILE A 45 15.61 -5.01 6.83
N VAL A 46 14.34 -5.19 7.18
CA VAL A 46 13.38 -4.10 7.25
C VAL A 46 12.59 -4.11 8.55
N ALA A 47 12.47 -2.95 9.18
CA ALA A 47 11.73 -2.81 10.42
C ALA A 47 10.23 -3.02 10.23
N TYR A 48 9.65 -2.46 9.14
CA TYR A 48 8.20 -2.48 8.92
C TYR A 48 7.83 -2.85 7.49
N VAL A 49 6.82 -3.70 7.37
CA VAL A 49 6.27 -4.15 6.09
C VAL A 49 4.77 -3.87 6.06
N LYS A 50 4.30 -3.25 4.98
CA LYS A 50 2.89 -3.02 4.70
C LYS A 50 2.50 -3.61 3.36
N GLU A 51 1.22 -4.00 3.22
CA GLU A 51 0.66 -4.49 1.96
C GLU A 51 0.97 -3.53 0.80
N SER A 52 0.80 -2.23 1.04
CA SER A 52 1.00 -1.17 0.06
C SER A 52 2.43 -1.08 -0.50
N GLY A 53 3.45 -1.50 0.27
CA GLY A 53 4.84 -1.58 -0.20
C GLY A 53 5.09 -2.86 -0.99
N VAL A 54 4.70 -4.01 -0.43
CA VAL A 54 4.95 -5.32 -1.04
C VAL A 54 4.29 -5.44 -2.41
N ILE A 55 3.01 -5.04 -2.54
CA ILE A 55 2.25 -5.17 -3.79
C ILE A 55 2.89 -4.38 -4.95
N ARG A 56 3.62 -3.30 -4.65
CA ARG A 56 4.33 -2.48 -5.65
C ARG A 56 5.65 -3.09 -6.10
N LEU A 57 6.34 -3.83 -5.24
CA LEU A 57 7.57 -4.54 -5.61
C LEU A 57 7.29 -5.94 -6.16
N LYS A 58 6.17 -6.54 -5.81
CA LYS A 58 5.82 -7.93 -6.17
C LYS A 58 6.10 -8.31 -7.63
N PRO A 59 5.63 -7.57 -8.67
CA PRO A 59 5.86 -7.95 -10.06
C PRO A 59 7.36 -8.02 -10.43
N PHE A 60 8.17 -7.15 -9.84
CA PHE A 60 9.61 -7.07 -10.08
C PHE A 60 10.35 -8.19 -9.36
N VAL A 61 9.95 -8.50 -8.13
CA VAL A 61 10.48 -9.64 -7.36
C VAL A 61 10.12 -10.96 -8.04
N GLU A 62 8.88 -11.11 -8.52
CA GLU A 62 8.45 -12.30 -9.28
C GLU A 62 9.27 -12.48 -10.56
N LYS A 63 9.54 -11.37 -11.30
CA LYS A 63 10.41 -11.43 -12.46
C LYS A 63 11.84 -11.82 -12.09
N PHE A 64 12.42 -11.21 -11.05
CA PHE A 64 13.75 -11.54 -10.55
C PHE A 64 13.87 -13.04 -10.20
N LYS A 65 12.87 -13.58 -9.50
CA LYS A 65 12.79 -15.02 -9.17
C LYS A 65 12.63 -15.90 -10.40
N SER A 66 11.85 -15.48 -11.39
CA SER A 66 11.69 -16.25 -12.64
C SER A 66 13.00 -16.37 -13.45
N SER A 67 13.93 -15.43 -13.25
CA SER A 67 15.28 -15.47 -13.80
C SER A 67 16.30 -16.24 -12.93
N GLY A 68 15.81 -16.95 -11.89
CA GLY A 68 16.67 -17.74 -10.99
C GLY A 68 17.13 -17.01 -9.73
N GLY A 69 16.66 -15.78 -9.50
CA GLY A 69 17.03 -14.99 -8.32
C GLY A 69 16.48 -15.56 -7.01
N ILE A 70 17.26 -15.42 -5.95
CA ILE A 70 16.93 -15.84 -4.57
C ILE A 70 16.57 -14.61 -3.74
N VAL A 71 15.51 -14.69 -2.96
CA VAL A 71 15.03 -13.58 -2.11
C VAL A 71 15.05 -13.99 -0.65
N LYS A 72 15.76 -13.20 0.17
CA LYS A 72 15.91 -13.45 1.62
C LYS A 72 15.51 -12.22 2.41
N ALA A 73 14.73 -12.40 3.48
CA ALA A 73 14.23 -11.29 4.27
C ALA A 73 14.30 -11.53 5.76
N VAL A 74 14.60 -10.46 6.52
CA VAL A 74 14.36 -10.34 7.95
C VAL A 74 13.41 -9.16 8.15
N VAL A 75 12.29 -9.41 8.82
CA VAL A 75 11.22 -8.44 9.04
C VAL A 75 10.99 -8.22 10.51
N GLY A 76 11.06 -6.96 10.95
CA GLY A 76 10.66 -6.57 12.30
C GLY A 76 9.14 -6.57 12.48
N ILE A 77 8.70 -6.92 13.68
CA ILE A 77 7.28 -6.88 14.04
C ILE A 77 7.01 -6.02 15.27
N ASP A 78 7.98 -5.23 15.67
CA ASP A 78 7.88 -4.35 16.84
C ASP A 78 6.81 -3.27 16.65
N GLN A 79 6.28 -2.80 17.77
CA GLN A 79 5.29 -1.72 17.83
C GLN A 79 4.01 -1.98 17.00
N LYS A 80 3.81 -3.23 16.58
CA LYS A 80 2.64 -3.59 15.74
C LYS A 80 2.54 -2.76 14.45
N LEU A 81 3.69 -2.40 13.86
CA LEU A 81 3.75 -1.58 12.64
C LEU A 81 3.81 -2.42 11.35
N THR A 82 4.35 -3.64 11.41
CA THR A 82 4.21 -4.61 10.31
C THR A 82 2.78 -5.13 10.27
N SER A 83 2.18 -5.13 9.07
CA SER A 83 0.81 -5.62 8.89
C SER A 83 0.76 -7.11 8.57
N SER A 84 -0.32 -7.76 9.00
CA SER A 84 -0.59 -9.15 8.62
C SER A 84 -0.74 -9.31 7.11
N GLN A 85 -1.40 -8.36 6.44
CA GLN A 85 -1.56 -8.35 4.98
C GLN A 85 -0.21 -8.22 4.26
N GLY A 86 0.65 -7.29 4.71
CA GLY A 86 1.98 -7.09 4.12
C GLY A 86 2.86 -8.33 4.28
N LEU A 87 2.85 -8.94 5.46
CA LEU A 87 3.65 -10.13 5.73
C LEU A 87 3.14 -11.35 4.96
N ALA A 88 1.81 -11.53 4.85
CA ALA A 88 1.19 -12.58 4.04
C ALA A 88 1.54 -12.48 2.54
N LEU A 89 1.62 -11.25 2.01
CA LEU A 89 2.05 -11.04 0.62
C LEU A 89 3.55 -11.24 0.40
N LEU A 90 4.39 -10.89 1.39
CA LEU A 90 5.84 -11.00 1.28
C LEU A 90 6.31 -12.46 1.42
N MET A 91 5.69 -13.23 2.30
CA MET A 91 6.10 -14.60 2.61
C MET A 91 6.28 -15.50 1.37
N PRO A 92 5.34 -15.58 0.41
CA PRO A 92 5.50 -16.43 -0.77
C PRO A 92 6.53 -15.88 -1.79
N LEU A 93 6.96 -14.64 -1.66
CA LEU A 93 7.98 -14.03 -2.51
C LEU A 93 9.40 -14.35 -2.06
N CYS A 94 9.58 -14.75 -0.80
CA CYS A 94 10.88 -15.04 -0.21
C CYS A 94 11.19 -16.53 -0.26
N ASP A 95 12.45 -16.87 -0.51
CA ASP A 95 12.99 -18.23 -0.37
C ASP A 95 13.35 -18.50 1.08
N GLU A 96 13.79 -17.46 1.79
CA GLU A 96 14.01 -17.47 3.23
C GLU A 96 13.41 -16.20 3.84
N ILE A 97 12.61 -16.36 4.89
CA ILE A 97 12.04 -15.22 5.62
C ILE A 97 12.02 -15.47 7.11
N TYR A 98 12.46 -14.47 7.84
CA TYR A 98 12.52 -14.48 9.31
C TYR A 98 11.76 -13.29 9.86
N VAL A 99 11.16 -13.44 11.02
CA VAL A 99 10.62 -12.35 11.84
C VAL A 99 11.51 -12.11 13.02
N TYR A 100 11.77 -10.85 13.31
CA TYR A 100 12.59 -10.42 14.44
C TYR A 100 11.77 -9.57 15.41
N HIS A 101 11.80 -9.93 16.69
CA HIS A 101 11.11 -9.22 17.76
C HIS A 101 11.83 -9.37 19.09
N SER A 102 11.91 -8.30 19.87
CA SER A 102 12.36 -8.34 21.25
C SER A 102 11.19 -8.01 22.17
N GLU A 103 10.91 -8.88 23.14
CA GLU A 103 9.92 -8.60 24.19
C GLU A 103 10.39 -7.50 25.16
N ASN A 104 11.66 -7.05 25.03
CA ASN A 104 12.16 -5.93 25.81
C ASN A 104 11.63 -4.59 25.23
N PRO A 105 10.76 -3.86 25.94
CA PRO A 105 10.14 -2.65 25.42
C PRO A 105 11.13 -1.50 25.20
N MET A 106 12.35 -1.62 25.73
CA MET A 106 13.42 -0.62 25.54
C MET A 106 14.22 -0.84 24.25
N GLN A 107 13.95 -1.91 23.51
CA GLN A 107 14.64 -2.26 22.29
C GLN A 107 13.65 -2.40 21.14
N THR A 108 13.94 -1.73 20.04
CA THR A 108 13.12 -1.83 18.81
C THR A 108 14.00 -2.27 17.65
N PHE A 109 13.60 -3.30 16.95
CA PHE A 109 14.23 -3.68 15.68
C PHE A 109 13.88 -2.65 14.62
N HIS A 110 14.86 -1.83 14.20
CA HIS A 110 14.60 -0.68 13.35
C HIS A 110 15.52 -0.52 12.10
N PRO A 111 16.23 -1.55 11.61
CA PRO A 111 17.03 -1.46 10.40
C PRO A 111 16.15 -1.29 9.15
N LYS A 112 16.70 -0.63 8.13
CA LYS A 112 16.18 -0.61 6.77
C LYS A 112 17.37 -0.67 5.82
N ALA A 113 17.69 -1.88 5.41
CA ALA A 113 18.78 -2.16 4.50
C ALA A 113 18.33 -3.20 3.46
N TYR A 114 18.73 -2.96 2.23
CA TYR A 114 18.46 -3.82 1.08
C TYR A 114 19.77 -4.09 0.38
N ALA A 115 20.02 -5.32 0.00
CA ALA A 115 21.26 -5.63 -0.75
C ALA A 115 20.98 -6.59 -1.89
N PHE A 116 21.71 -6.38 -2.97
CA PHE A 116 21.74 -7.25 -4.13
C PHE A 116 23.17 -7.75 -4.31
N VAL A 117 23.34 -9.02 -4.58
CA VAL A 117 24.66 -9.60 -4.81
C VAL A 117 24.68 -10.48 -6.04
N LYS A 118 25.72 -10.35 -6.82
CA LYS A 118 26.26 -11.33 -7.77
C LYS A 118 27.44 -11.96 -7.08
N GLU A 119 27.31 -13.23 -6.74
CA GLU A 119 28.27 -13.91 -5.90
C GLU A 119 29.70 -13.74 -6.42
N ASP A 120 30.63 -13.41 -5.51
CA ASP A 120 32.06 -13.16 -5.75
C ASP A 120 32.42 -12.08 -6.78
N LYS A 121 31.46 -11.31 -7.29
CA LYS A 121 31.68 -10.28 -8.31
C LYS A 121 31.34 -8.88 -7.83
N LYS A 122 30.08 -8.66 -7.48
CA LYS A 122 29.63 -7.33 -7.11
C LYS A 122 28.44 -7.37 -6.14
N ALA A 123 28.32 -6.31 -5.37
CA ALA A 123 27.15 -6.08 -4.52
C ALA A 123 26.66 -4.63 -4.62
N ILE A 124 25.37 -4.42 -4.38
CA ILE A 124 24.78 -3.13 -4.12
C ILE A 124 24.14 -3.20 -2.75
N ILE A 125 24.43 -2.21 -1.88
CA ILE A 125 23.79 -2.06 -0.58
C ILE A 125 23.10 -0.71 -0.53
N LEU A 126 21.79 -0.72 -0.23
CA LEU A 126 20.99 0.47 0.01
C LEU A 126 20.62 0.54 1.49
N ILE A 127 20.99 1.63 2.14
CA ILE A 127 20.74 1.86 3.58
C ILE A 127 20.09 3.22 3.77
N GLY A 128 19.10 3.29 4.66
CA GLY A 128 18.46 4.56 4.98
C GLY A 128 17.23 4.42 5.86
N SER A 129 16.27 5.30 5.65
CA SER A 129 15.05 5.35 6.45
C SER A 129 13.86 4.59 5.85
N ASN A 130 14.00 4.03 4.62
CA ASN A 130 12.93 3.47 3.81
C ASN A 130 12.43 2.11 4.30
N ASN A 131 11.27 2.06 4.92
CA ASN A 131 10.55 0.81 5.21
C ASN A 131 9.88 0.24 3.94
N LEU A 132 9.55 -1.05 3.95
CA LEU A 132 8.81 -1.71 2.86
C LEU A 132 7.32 -1.34 2.91
N THR A 133 7.04 -0.08 2.70
CA THR A 133 5.71 0.53 2.67
C THR A 133 5.59 1.46 1.47
N SER A 134 4.37 1.78 1.01
CA SER A 134 4.21 2.78 -0.07
C SER A 134 4.84 4.12 0.29
N GLY A 135 4.69 4.54 1.55
CA GLY A 135 5.32 5.75 2.06
C GLY A 135 6.84 5.68 1.95
N GLY A 136 7.44 4.68 2.56
CA GLY A 136 8.89 4.51 2.58
C GLY A 136 9.51 4.37 1.19
N LEU A 137 8.83 3.67 0.28
CA LEU A 137 9.36 3.45 -1.07
C LEU A 137 9.16 4.63 -2.02
N TYR A 138 8.11 5.48 -1.84
CA TYR A 138 7.72 6.44 -2.89
C TYR A 138 7.34 7.84 -2.41
N THR A 139 6.75 8.01 -1.22
CA THR A 139 6.03 9.25 -0.94
C THR A 139 6.44 10.00 0.33
N ASN A 140 7.02 9.32 1.32
CA ASN A 140 7.53 9.98 2.52
C ASN A 140 8.79 10.79 2.22
N TYR A 141 9.11 11.72 3.11
CA TYR A 141 10.43 12.30 3.20
C TYR A 141 11.38 11.26 3.81
N GLU A 142 12.24 10.70 2.97
CA GLU A 142 13.20 9.66 3.34
C GLU A 142 14.61 10.06 2.87
N PHE A 143 15.62 9.65 3.61
CA PHE A 143 17.01 9.87 3.24
C PHE A 143 17.79 8.55 3.26
N SER A 144 18.49 8.26 2.15
CA SER A 144 19.14 6.95 1.94
C SER A 144 20.36 7.07 1.07
N SER A 145 21.21 6.06 1.12
CA SER A 145 22.36 5.91 0.24
C SER A 145 22.37 4.55 -0.43
N CYS A 146 22.90 4.50 -1.65
CA CYS A 146 23.15 3.30 -2.42
C CYS A 146 24.65 3.22 -2.68
N HIS A 147 25.24 2.10 -2.35
CA HIS A 147 26.69 1.85 -2.49
C HIS A 147 26.90 0.64 -3.37
N GLU A 148 27.75 0.77 -4.38
CA GLU A 148 28.15 -0.32 -5.26
C GLU A 148 29.54 -0.80 -4.89
N TYR A 149 29.73 -2.12 -4.76
CA TYR A 149 30.97 -2.74 -4.34
C TYR A 149 31.44 -3.74 -5.39
N ASN A 150 32.74 -3.69 -5.72
CA ASN A 150 33.44 -4.75 -6.43
C ASN A 150 33.92 -5.80 -5.41
N LEU A 151 33.36 -7.01 -5.45
CA LEU A 151 33.69 -8.08 -4.48
C LEU A 151 35.00 -8.81 -4.83
N GLU A 152 35.59 -8.58 -5.98
CA GLU A 152 36.93 -9.03 -6.33
C GLU A 152 37.99 -8.19 -5.58
N ASP A 153 37.67 -6.96 -5.19
CA ASP A 153 38.50 -6.13 -4.32
C ASP A 153 38.27 -6.50 -2.83
N LYS A 154 39.31 -7.02 -2.18
CA LYS A 154 39.21 -7.43 -0.77
C LYS A 154 38.84 -6.30 0.18
N SER A 155 39.22 -5.06 -0.11
CA SER A 155 38.89 -3.90 0.69
C SER A 155 37.39 -3.54 0.60
N GLN A 156 36.78 -3.76 -0.55
CA GLN A 156 35.35 -3.51 -0.77
C GLN A 156 34.51 -4.72 -0.31
N MET A 157 35.01 -5.95 -0.51
CA MET A 157 34.34 -7.17 -0.05
C MET A 157 34.07 -7.13 1.48
N GLN A 158 34.97 -6.53 2.28
CA GLN A 158 34.77 -6.45 3.72
C GLN A 158 33.48 -5.71 4.12
N TYR A 159 33.06 -4.67 3.37
CA TYR A 159 31.81 -3.93 3.65
C TYR A 159 30.59 -4.80 3.38
N PHE A 160 30.60 -5.57 2.29
CA PHE A 160 29.52 -6.52 2.02
C PHE A 160 29.49 -7.64 3.06
N ASN A 161 30.64 -8.10 3.53
CA ASN A 161 30.74 -9.10 4.60
C ASN A 161 30.14 -8.59 5.92
N GLU A 162 30.31 -7.33 6.26
CA GLU A 162 29.65 -6.75 7.43
C GLU A 162 28.10 -6.74 7.28
N PHE A 163 27.59 -6.39 6.10
CA PHE A 163 26.17 -6.54 5.82
C PHE A 163 25.71 -8.00 5.95
N LYS A 164 26.47 -8.93 5.38
CA LYS A 164 26.15 -10.38 5.44
C LYS A 164 26.14 -10.91 6.87
N LYS A 165 27.13 -10.54 7.68
CA LYS A 165 27.15 -10.86 9.12
C LYS A 165 25.94 -10.31 9.87
N ALA A 166 25.52 -9.08 9.57
CA ALA A 166 24.32 -8.50 10.17
C ALA A 166 23.06 -9.28 9.73
N PHE A 167 22.93 -9.64 8.46
CA PHE A 167 21.83 -10.47 8.00
C PHE A 167 21.82 -11.83 8.68
N GLU A 168 22.96 -12.52 8.75
CA GLU A 168 23.12 -13.81 9.43
C GLU A 168 22.76 -13.73 10.91
N PHE A 169 23.20 -12.67 11.60
CA PHE A 169 22.85 -12.44 13.00
C PHE A 169 21.34 -12.35 13.21
N TYR A 170 20.64 -11.58 12.36
CA TYR A 170 19.19 -11.40 12.49
C TYR A 170 18.37 -12.58 11.92
N SER A 171 18.92 -13.37 11.00
CA SER A 171 18.24 -14.55 10.43
C SER A 171 18.55 -15.85 11.19
N THR A 172 19.56 -15.87 12.07
CA THR A 172 19.84 -17.06 12.89
C THR A 172 18.74 -17.25 13.94
N PRO A 173 18.06 -18.41 13.96
CA PRO A 173 17.00 -18.69 14.93
C PRO A 173 17.48 -18.50 16.38
N SER A 174 16.73 -17.71 17.13
CA SER A 174 17.08 -17.34 18.51
C SER A 174 15.81 -17.04 19.32
N LYS A 175 15.97 -16.47 20.52
CA LYS A 175 14.82 -15.97 21.29
C LYS A 175 14.07 -14.86 20.55
N CYS A 176 14.80 -14.00 19.81
CA CYS A 176 14.25 -12.85 19.10
C CYS A 176 14.00 -13.10 17.61
N SER A 177 14.69 -14.06 16.99
CA SER A 177 14.58 -14.38 15.56
C SER A 177 13.92 -15.74 15.36
N LYS A 178 12.93 -15.80 14.48
CA LYS A 178 12.24 -17.04 14.11
C LYS A 178 12.03 -17.11 12.60
N ASN A 179 12.27 -18.30 12.02
CA ASN A 179 11.85 -18.55 10.65
C ASN A 179 10.33 -18.40 10.56
N LEU A 180 9.86 -17.66 9.58
CA LEU A 180 8.44 -17.42 9.37
C LEU A 180 7.80 -18.59 8.61
N SER A 181 7.12 -19.44 9.36
CA SER A 181 6.26 -20.48 8.79
C SER A 181 4.79 -20.05 8.77
N PRO A 182 3.92 -20.72 7.98
CA PRO A 182 2.47 -20.49 8.02
C PRO A 182 1.88 -20.65 9.43
N GLU A 183 2.38 -21.62 10.23
CA GLU A 183 1.93 -21.88 11.60
C GLU A 183 2.33 -20.74 12.52
N LEU A 184 3.57 -20.22 12.41
CA LEU A 184 4.01 -19.07 13.19
C LEU A 184 3.22 -17.82 12.81
N PHE A 185 3.01 -17.59 11.51
CA PHE A 185 2.20 -16.48 11.02
C PHE A 185 0.79 -16.53 11.63
N LYS A 186 0.12 -17.68 11.56
CA LYS A 186 -1.21 -17.87 12.15
C LYS A 186 -1.22 -17.57 13.65
N LYS A 187 -0.26 -18.08 14.42
CA LYS A 187 -0.11 -17.80 15.86
C LYS A 187 0.05 -16.30 16.13
N MET A 188 0.83 -15.58 15.34
CA MET A 188 1.02 -14.13 15.51
C MET A 188 -0.25 -13.34 15.22
N VAL A 189 -1.04 -13.76 14.22
CA VAL A 189 -2.35 -13.14 13.89
C VAL A 189 -3.35 -13.39 15.02
N GLU A 190 -3.46 -14.64 15.50
CA GLU A 190 -4.36 -15.02 16.60
C GLU A 190 -4.00 -14.33 17.92
N ALA A 191 -2.72 -14.15 18.21
CA ALA A 191 -2.24 -13.42 19.39
C ALA A 191 -2.65 -11.93 19.37
N GLY A 192 -2.85 -11.34 18.19
CA GLY A 192 -3.43 -10.02 17.99
C GLY A 192 -2.58 -8.82 18.42
N HIS A 193 -1.41 -9.02 19.01
CA HIS A 193 -0.53 -7.94 19.50
C HIS A 193 0.79 -7.79 18.72
N TYR A 194 1.21 -8.77 17.91
CA TYR A 194 2.42 -8.70 17.12
C TYR A 194 2.24 -7.96 15.78
N LEU A 195 1.14 -8.24 15.08
CA LEU A 195 0.89 -7.68 13.75
C LEU A 195 -0.27 -6.68 13.77
N SER A 196 -0.16 -5.64 12.96
CA SER A 196 -1.30 -4.76 12.71
C SER A 196 -2.23 -5.38 11.67
N ASP A 197 -3.52 -5.13 11.83
CA ASP A 197 -4.47 -5.24 10.72
C ASP A 197 -4.65 -3.86 10.09
N GLU A 198 -4.30 -3.70 8.82
CA GLU A 198 -4.43 -2.41 8.12
C GLU A 198 -5.88 -1.94 8.09
N LYS A 199 -6.84 -2.87 8.06
CA LYS A 199 -8.27 -2.59 8.14
C LYS A 199 -8.68 -2.02 9.50
N GLU A 200 -8.14 -2.59 10.59
CA GLU A 200 -8.43 -2.08 11.94
C GLU A 200 -7.71 -0.76 12.25
N GLN A 201 -6.49 -0.57 11.73
CA GLN A 201 -5.77 0.70 11.91
C GLN A 201 -6.55 1.86 11.30
N ILE A 202 -7.11 1.66 10.12
CA ILE A 202 -7.98 2.62 9.47
C ILE A 202 -9.20 2.91 10.36
N LYS A 203 -9.86 1.90 10.92
CA LYS A 203 -10.98 2.07 11.86
C LYS A 203 -10.61 2.89 13.11
N ARG A 204 -9.44 2.64 13.72
CA ARG A 204 -8.99 3.31 14.95
C ARG A 204 -8.62 4.78 14.78
N VAL A 205 -8.03 5.14 13.67
CA VAL A 205 -7.72 6.55 13.35
C VAL A 205 -9.01 7.36 13.30
N PHE A 206 -10.10 6.75 12.89
CA PHE A 206 -11.38 7.41 12.67
C PHE A 206 -12.37 7.31 13.83
N SER A 207 -12.27 6.31 14.70
CA SER A 207 -13.11 6.21 15.90
C SER A 207 -12.74 7.27 16.95
N LYS A 208 -11.54 7.81 16.94
CA LYS A 208 -11.08 8.92 17.81
C LYS A 208 -11.54 10.30 17.34
N THR A 209 -12.10 10.44 16.15
CA THR A 209 -12.51 11.73 15.57
C THR A 209 -14.00 12.02 15.75
N GLY A 210 -14.61 11.55 16.84
CA GLY A 210 -16.02 11.86 17.18
C GLY A 210 -16.32 13.36 17.36
N GLU A 211 -15.30 14.19 17.54
CA GLU A 211 -15.39 15.64 17.48
C GLU A 211 -14.35 16.14 16.48
N MET A 212 -14.82 16.78 15.43
CA MET A 212 -13.96 17.50 14.50
C MET A 212 -13.44 18.74 15.21
N VAL A 213 -12.34 18.60 15.94
CA VAL A 213 -11.56 19.76 16.38
C VAL A 213 -11.04 20.41 15.12
N VAL A 214 -11.58 21.58 14.78
CA VAL A 214 -11.02 22.45 13.74
C VAL A 214 -9.65 22.87 14.25
N ARG A 215 -8.61 22.10 13.88
CA ARG A 215 -7.24 22.45 14.21
C ARG A 215 -6.80 23.57 13.28
N GLU A 216 -6.33 24.65 13.85
CA GLU A 216 -5.58 25.66 13.10
C GLU A 216 -4.40 24.97 12.40
N LYS A 217 -4.28 25.15 11.08
CA LYS A 217 -3.16 24.60 10.33
C LYS A 217 -2.00 25.59 10.42
N ILE A 218 -1.05 25.29 11.28
CA ILE A 218 0.18 26.07 11.43
C ILE A 218 1.14 25.84 10.26
N PHE A 219 1.12 24.61 9.68
CA PHE A 219 1.97 24.21 8.57
C PHE A 219 1.15 23.96 7.30
N GLY A 220 1.76 24.26 6.15
CA GLY A 220 1.22 23.92 4.84
C GLY A 220 1.50 22.46 4.46
N SER A 221 1.16 22.11 3.23
CA SER A 221 1.51 20.83 2.60
C SER A 221 2.19 21.07 1.26
N GLU A 222 3.22 20.32 0.97
CA GLU A 222 3.85 20.33 -0.35
C GLU A 222 3.14 19.37 -1.30
N ALA A 223 3.31 19.61 -2.61
CA ALA A 223 2.79 18.69 -3.62
C ALA A 223 3.55 17.36 -3.55
N PHE A 224 2.82 16.25 -3.54
CA PHE A 224 3.42 14.94 -3.49
C PHE A 224 3.27 14.18 -4.82
N LYS A 225 4.31 13.42 -5.20
CA LYS A 225 4.27 12.56 -6.38
C LYS A 225 3.58 11.25 -6.00
N ALA A 226 2.48 10.94 -6.68
CA ALA A 226 1.78 9.68 -6.44
C ALA A 226 2.70 8.46 -6.72
N PRO A 227 2.59 7.38 -5.94
CA PRO A 227 3.39 6.17 -6.18
C PRO A 227 3.06 5.55 -7.54
N PRO A 228 3.97 4.74 -8.11
CA PRO A 228 3.74 4.06 -9.37
C PRO A 228 2.47 3.21 -9.34
N ARG A 229 1.86 3.05 -10.51
CA ARG A 229 0.67 2.21 -10.67
C ARG A 229 1.00 0.76 -10.35
N ILE A 230 0.09 0.09 -9.62
CA ILE A 230 0.17 -1.35 -9.39
C ILE A 230 -0.18 -2.05 -10.70
N GLN A 231 0.73 -2.89 -11.21
CA GLN A 231 0.44 -3.71 -12.39
C GLN A 231 -0.58 -4.79 -12.02
N PRO A 232 -1.60 -5.04 -12.85
CA PRO A 232 -2.54 -6.13 -12.60
C PRO A 232 -1.79 -7.46 -12.64
N VAL A 233 -1.79 -8.20 -11.54
CA VAL A 233 -1.17 -9.52 -11.45
C VAL A 233 -1.97 -10.50 -12.31
N GLN A 234 -1.34 -11.05 -13.35
CA GLN A 234 -1.91 -12.18 -14.07
C GLN A 234 -1.92 -13.40 -13.14
N LYS A 235 -3.09 -13.87 -12.75
CA LYS A 235 -3.33 -14.97 -11.80
C LYS A 235 -2.70 -16.32 -12.18
N LYS A 236 -2.09 -16.45 -13.36
CA LYS A 236 -1.63 -17.73 -13.93
C LYS A 236 -0.27 -18.26 -13.46
N LEU A 237 0.60 -17.43 -12.88
CA LEU A 237 1.98 -17.83 -12.61
C LEU A 237 2.26 -18.30 -11.17
N VAL A 238 1.36 -18.08 -10.23
CA VAL A 238 1.57 -18.45 -8.81
C VAL A 238 1.21 -19.91 -8.52
N ALA A 239 0.38 -20.54 -9.34
CA ALA A 239 -0.16 -21.88 -9.09
C ALA A 239 0.82 -23.05 -9.32
N GLU A 240 1.95 -22.84 -9.98
CA GLU A 240 2.81 -23.96 -10.43
C GLU A 240 3.93 -24.39 -9.47
N LYS A 241 4.21 -23.66 -8.38
CA LYS A 241 5.36 -23.95 -7.50
C LYS A 241 5.08 -24.22 -6.01
N LEU A 242 3.83 -24.19 -5.57
CA LEU A 242 3.47 -24.49 -4.17
C LEU A 242 2.69 -25.81 -4.05
N LYS A 243 3.14 -26.67 -3.14
CA LYS A 243 2.76 -28.10 -3.10
C LYS A 243 1.35 -28.42 -2.59
N THR A 244 0.54 -27.46 -2.12
CA THR A 244 -0.86 -27.73 -1.78
C THR A 244 -1.77 -26.54 -2.11
N PRO A 245 -2.82 -26.75 -2.94
CA PRO A 245 -3.75 -25.67 -3.33
C PRO A 245 -4.53 -25.05 -2.16
N LYS A 246 -4.75 -25.82 -1.09
CA LYS A 246 -5.56 -25.39 0.07
C LYS A 246 -4.89 -24.34 0.97
N GLU A 247 -3.58 -24.48 1.21
CA GLU A 247 -2.83 -23.53 2.03
C GLU A 247 -2.64 -22.19 1.34
N ILE A 248 -2.53 -22.21 0.00
CA ILE A 248 -2.45 -20.99 -0.83
C ILE A 248 -3.79 -20.26 -0.83
N GLU A 249 -4.89 -20.98 -0.91
CA GLU A 249 -6.24 -20.40 -0.86
C GLU A 249 -6.50 -19.72 0.49
N GLU A 250 -6.09 -20.32 1.61
CA GLU A 250 -6.21 -19.72 2.94
C GLU A 250 -5.35 -18.45 3.11
N ILE A 251 -4.11 -18.44 2.61
CA ILE A 251 -3.23 -17.26 2.66
C ILE A 251 -3.73 -16.15 1.72
N LEU A 252 -4.21 -16.50 0.53
CA LEU A 252 -4.81 -15.55 -0.42
C LEU A 252 -6.16 -15.01 0.07
N ILE A 253 -6.94 -15.79 0.79
CA ILE A 253 -8.20 -15.38 1.42
C ILE A 253 -7.93 -14.36 2.53
N ILE A 254 -6.82 -14.47 3.25
CA ILE A 254 -6.41 -13.47 4.25
C ILE A 254 -5.93 -12.17 3.59
N SER A 255 -5.34 -12.25 2.39
CA SER A 255 -4.74 -11.10 1.70
C SER A 255 -5.65 -10.41 0.69
N SER A 256 -6.64 -11.09 0.11
CA SER A 256 -7.63 -10.49 -0.77
C SER A 256 -8.93 -10.24 -0.01
N LEU A 257 -9.33 -8.98 0.13
CA LEU A 257 -10.71 -8.68 0.51
C LEU A 257 -11.61 -9.15 -0.63
N PRO A 258 -12.45 -10.17 -0.41
CA PRO A 258 -13.39 -10.55 -1.44
C PRO A 258 -14.35 -9.38 -1.65
N LYS A 259 -14.39 -8.84 -2.87
CA LYS A 259 -15.47 -7.93 -3.27
C LYS A 259 -16.78 -8.63 -2.95
N GLY A 260 -17.66 -7.95 -2.24
CA GLY A 260 -19.02 -8.41 -2.01
C GLY A 260 -19.85 -8.32 -3.29
N ASN A 261 -21.15 -8.24 -3.15
CA ASN A 261 -22.07 -8.12 -4.27
C ASN A 261 -21.98 -6.74 -4.93
N LEU A 262 -22.08 -6.67 -6.25
CA LEU A 262 -22.27 -5.41 -6.96
C LEU A 262 -23.62 -4.82 -6.50
N VAL A 263 -23.59 -3.61 -5.92
CA VAL A 263 -24.77 -2.95 -5.34
C VAL A 263 -25.18 -1.70 -6.10
N TRP A 264 -24.33 -1.19 -6.98
CA TRP A 264 -24.66 -0.07 -7.84
C TRP A 264 -23.55 0.19 -8.88
N GLU A 265 -23.92 0.74 -10.04
CA GLU A 265 -22.97 1.21 -11.04
C GLU A 265 -23.46 2.45 -11.78
N LYS A 266 -22.51 3.22 -12.32
CA LYS A 266 -22.78 4.45 -13.08
C LYS A 266 -21.66 4.75 -14.07
N LYS A 267 -21.99 5.25 -15.27
CA LYS A 267 -21.03 5.94 -16.13
C LYS A 267 -20.73 7.32 -15.56
N LEU A 268 -19.45 7.62 -15.35
CA LEU A 268 -18.98 8.88 -14.82
C LEU A 268 -19.15 10.00 -15.87
N ASN A 269 -19.64 11.13 -15.41
CA ASN A 269 -19.69 12.38 -16.18
C ASN A 269 -18.66 13.39 -15.64
N LYS A 270 -18.46 14.50 -16.34
CA LYS A 270 -17.50 15.56 -15.95
C LYS A 270 -17.72 16.09 -14.53
N SER A 271 -18.96 16.22 -14.09
CA SER A 271 -19.27 16.72 -12.74
C SER A 271 -18.94 15.72 -11.64
N ASP A 272 -18.95 14.42 -11.92
CA ASP A 272 -18.57 13.38 -10.96
C ASP A 272 -17.06 13.34 -10.68
N ILE A 273 -16.25 13.76 -11.67
CA ILE A 273 -14.77 13.75 -11.60
C ILE A 273 -14.17 15.14 -11.39
N LEU A 274 -14.98 16.13 -11.04
CA LEU A 274 -14.52 17.51 -10.73
C LEU A 274 -13.85 18.27 -11.88
N VAL A 275 -14.08 17.91 -13.13
CA VAL A 275 -13.60 18.69 -14.28
C VAL A 275 -14.55 19.85 -14.50
N ALA A 276 -14.02 21.07 -14.32
CA ALA A 276 -14.74 22.30 -14.64
C ALA A 276 -14.67 22.56 -16.15
N GLU A 277 -15.81 22.52 -16.83
CA GLU A 277 -15.95 22.99 -18.23
C GLU A 277 -17.12 23.95 -18.32
N GLY A 278 -16.85 25.17 -18.77
CA GLY A 278 -17.86 26.22 -18.98
C GLY A 278 -18.55 26.65 -17.67
N LYS A 279 -19.90 26.69 -17.69
CA LYS A 279 -20.72 27.09 -16.52
C LYS A 279 -20.97 25.99 -15.48
N THR A 280 -20.28 24.84 -15.56
CA THR A 280 -20.52 23.69 -14.66
C THR A 280 -19.73 23.85 -13.38
N ASN A 281 -20.41 24.04 -12.25
CA ASN A 281 -19.79 23.97 -10.93
C ASN A 281 -19.60 22.51 -10.50
N PRO A 282 -18.34 22.04 -10.31
CA PRO A 282 -18.09 20.68 -9.84
C PRO A 282 -18.68 20.49 -8.44
N THR A 283 -19.39 19.39 -8.22
CA THR A 283 -20.08 19.13 -6.93
C THR A 283 -19.17 18.60 -5.82
N GLY A 284 -17.88 18.44 -6.10
CA GLY A 284 -16.90 17.97 -5.11
C GLY A 284 -16.99 16.49 -4.76
N GLY A 285 -17.75 15.70 -5.52
CA GLY A 285 -17.89 14.27 -5.28
C GLY A 285 -18.83 13.56 -6.23
N LEU A 286 -18.89 12.25 -6.09
CA LEU A 286 -19.73 11.35 -6.85
C LEU A 286 -21.19 11.46 -6.39
N ARG A 287 -22.09 11.80 -7.28
CA ARG A 287 -23.55 11.73 -7.00
C ARG A 287 -24.04 10.30 -7.21
N LEU A 288 -24.61 9.73 -6.15
CA LEU A 288 -25.29 8.45 -6.18
C LEU A 288 -26.72 8.69 -6.68
N THR A 289 -26.95 8.35 -7.92
CA THR A 289 -28.24 8.53 -8.60
C THR A 289 -28.89 7.17 -8.88
N GLN A 290 -30.11 7.18 -9.37
CA GLN A 290 -30.78 5.95 -9.80
C GLN A 290 -30.00 5.19 -10.88
N ALA A 291 -29.31 5.89 -11.81
CA ALA A 291 -28.38 5.35 -12.83
C ALA A 291 -28.92 4.11 -13.59
N LYS A 292 -30.24 3.99 -13.75
CA LYS A 292 -30.95 2.80 -14.29
C LYS A 292 -30.72 1.51 -13.48
N TRP A 293 -30.15 1.60 -12.28
CA TRP A 293 -29.89 0.47 -11.40
C TRP A 293 -31.20 -0.15 -10.89
N LYS A 294 -31.19 -1.49 -10.80
CA LYS A 294 -32.30 -2.27 -10.24
C LYS A 294 -31.78 -3.09 -9.06
N ASP A 295 -32.57 -3.13 -8.01
CA ASP A 295 -32.36 -3.95 -6.82
C ASP A 295 -33.52 -4.95 -6.77
N ASP A 296 -33.23 -6.24 -6.79
CA ASP A 296 -34.21 -7.32 -6.92
C ASP A 296 -35.21 -7.10 -8.09
N GLY A 297 -34.68 -6.67 -9.25
CA GLY A 297 -35.46 -6.42 -10.47
C GLY A 297 -36.27 -5.11 -10.47
N LYS A 298 -36.37 -4.41 -9.34
CA LYS A 298 -37.09 -3.12 -9.19
C LYS A 298 -36.14 -1.93 -9.28
N ARG A 299 -36.58 -0.83 -9.91
CA ARG A 299 -35.81 0.41 -9.89
C ARG A 299 -35.65 0.93 -8.48
N ILE A 300 -34.41 1.34 -8.13
CA ILE A 300 -34.12 1.92 -6.83
C ILE A 300 -34.71 3.34 -6.71
N SER A 301 -35.11 3.70 -5.50
CA SER A 301 -35.38 5.09 -5.14
C SER A 301 -34.08 5.75 -4.72
N GLN A 302 -33.59 6.74 -5.44
CA GLN A 302 -32.35 7.45 -5.07
C GLN A 302 -32.47 8.24 -3.75
N THR A 303 -33.69 8.44 -3.25
CA THR A 303 -33.93 9.16 -1.99
C THR A 303 -33.75 8.28 -0.77
N THR A 304 -34.07 6.98 -0.87
CA THR A 304 -34.07 6.06 0.27
C THR A 304 -33.01 4.97 0.16
N TYR A 305 -32.77 4.43 -1.05
CA TYR A 305 -31.91 3.27 -1.23
C TYR A 305 -30.52 3.44 -0.61
N PHE A 306 -29.82 4.52 -0.94
CA PHE A 306 -28.45 4.72 -0.45
C PHE A 306 -28.41 5.04 1.04
N ARG A 307 -29.34 5.89 1.51
CA ARG A 307 -29.38 6.35 2.89
C ARG A 307 -29.88 5.30 3.86
N GLU A 308 -30.93 4.57 3.47
CA GLU A 308 -31.67 3.68 4.38
C GLU A 308 -31.28 2.21 4.18
N LYS A 309 -31.11 1.77 2.91
CA LYS A 309 -30.79 0.36 2.61
C LYS A 309 -29.29 0.13 2.56
N LEU A 310 -28.55 0.85 1.70
CA LEU A 310 -27.14 0.54 1.46
C LEU A 310 -26.22 0.96 2.61
N PHE A 311 -26.42 2.16 3.14
CA PHE A 311 -25.64 2.74 4.22
C PHE A 311 -26.44 2.93 5.52
N GLY A 312 -27.56 2.20 5.69
CA GLY A 312 -28.47 2.33 6.82
C GLY A 312 -27.84 2.02 8.17
N ASN A 313 -26.90 1.10 8.20
CA ASN A 313 -26.20 0.65 9.42
C ASN A 313 -25.14 1.63 9.95
N PHE A 314 -24.84 2.71 9.19
CA PHE A 314 -23.85 3.69 9.61
C PHE A 314 -24.45 4.79 10.46
N LYS A 315 -23.62 5.35 11.36
CA LYS A 315 -24.03 6.51 12.18
C LYS A 315 -23.99 7.77 11.32
N TRP A 316 -25.15 8.39 11.15
CA TRP A 316 -25.29 9.64 10.41
C TRP A 316 -25.42 10.81 11.38
N ASN A 317 -24.58 11.82 11.18
CA ASN A 317 -24.61 13.05 11.97
C ASN A 317 -25.10 14.21 11.09
N GLU A 318 -25.78 15.16 11.68
CA GLU A 318 -26.11 16.41 10.99
C GLU A 318 -24.82 17.25 10.85
N ILE A 319 -24.40 17.52 9.60
CA ILE A 319 -23.18 18.27 9.31
C ILE A 319 -23.44 19.68 8.80
N ARG A 320 -24.69 20.02 8.47
CA ARG A 320 -25.14 21.36 8.07
C ARG A 320 -26.65 21.50 8.30
N GLN A 321 -27.08 22.64 8.86
CA GLN A 321 -28.49 22.91 9.19
C GLN A 321 -29.27 23.55 8.03
N LYS A 322 -28.66 24.46 7.27
CA LYS A 322 -29.34 25.19 6.18
C LYS A 322 -28.52 25.16 4.90
N PRO A 323 -28.94 24.42 3.85
CA PRO A 323 -29.93 23.35 3.88
C PRO A 323 -29.44 22.18 4.72
N LYS A 324 -30.36 21.42 5.29
CA LYS A 324 -30.05 20.29 6.16
C LYS A 324 -29.31 19.21 5.39
N VAL A 325 -28.15 18.80 5.92
CA VAL A 325 -27.29 17.75 5.34
C VAL A 325 -26.84 16.82 6.45
N TYR A 326 -26.98 15.52 6.22
CA TYR A 326 -26.41 14.48 7.04
C TYR A 326 -25.12 13.95 6.42
N GLY A 327 -24.19 13.51 7.23
CA GLY A 327 -22.95 12.89 6.82
C GLY A 327 -22.63 11.63 7.62
N ALA A 328 -22.11 10.63 6.93
CA ALA A 328 -21.53 9.43 7.51
C ALA A 328 -20.15 9.19 6.88
N TYR A 329 -19.16 8.85 7.70
CA TYR A 329 -17.85 8.43 7.22
C TYR A 329 -17.87 6.92 7.03
N ILE A 330 -17.51 6.48 5.83
CA ILE A 330 -17.56 5.07 5.42
C ILE A 330 -16.24 4.71 4.72
N LEU A 331 -15.73 3.53 5.00
CA LEU A 331 -14.51 3.01 4.39
C LEU A 331 -14.78 2.45 2.99
N PHE A 332 -13.98 2.88 2.04
CA PHE A 332 -14.00 2.40 0.66
C PHE A 332 -12.59 1.96 0.24
N ASN A 333 -12.45 0.73 -0.20
CA ASN A 333 -11.28 0.33 -0.99
C ASN A 333 -11.53 0.77 -2.43
N VAL A 334 -10.57 1.50 -3.02
CA VAL A 334 -10.78 2.17 -4.30
C VAL A 334 -9.76 1.68 -5.32
N THR A 335 -10.26 1.20 -6.45
CA THR A 335 -9.46 0.79 -7.61
C THR A 335 -9.82 1.68 -8.81
N ILE A 336 -8.83 2.29 -9.44
CA ILE A 336 -9.00 3.17 -10.61
C ILE A 336 -8.18 2.63 -11.78
N LEU A 337 -8.83 2.29 -12.89
CA LEU A 337 -8.20 1.75 -14.10
C LEU A 337 -7.26 0.57 -13.78
N GLY A 338 -7.73 -0.35 -12.94
CA GLY A 338 -6.97 -1.52 -12.50
C GLY A 338 -5.93 -1.25 -11.41
N ASN A 339 -5.77 0.00 -10.95
CA ASN A 339 -4.83 0.34 -9.89
C ASN A 339 -5.56 0.44 -8.55
N ASP A 340 -5.18 -0.37 -7.59
CA ASP A 340 -5.63 -0.24 -6.21
C ASP A 340 -4.94 0.97 -5.57
N ILE A 341 -5.72 1.98 -5.19
CA ILE A 341 -5.22 3.16 -4.49
C ILE A 341 -5.40 3.05 -2.97
N GLY A 342 -5.88 1.91 -2.49
CA GLY A 342 -6.02 1.60 -1.07
C GLY A 342 -7.40 1.88 -0.49
N THR A 343 -7.49 1.72 0.82
CA THR A 343 -8.72 1.95 1.57
C THR A 343 -8.74 3.34 2.19
N HIS A 344 -9.80 4.09 1.89
CA HIS A 344 -9.97 5.49 2.26
C HIS A 344 -11.28 5.72 2.99
N LEU A 345 -11.26 6.59 3.98
CA LEU A 345 -12.46 7.03 4.68
C LEU A 345 -13.09 8.20 3.93
N LEU A 346 -14.18 7.94 3.23
CA LEU A 346 -14.85 8.96 2.45
C LEU A 346 -16.13 9.43 3.14
N LEU A 347 -16.39 10.72 3.08
CA LEU A 347 -17.61 11.31 3.61
C LEU A 347 -18.77 11.07 2.64
N VAL A 348 -19.72 10.26 3.04
CA VAL A 348 -21.01 10.12 2.36
C VAL A 348 -21.98 11.17 2.90
N ARG A 349 -22.50 12.00 2.01
CA ARG A 349 -23.45 13.07 2.36
C ARG A 349 -24.83 12.74 1.86
N HIS A 350 -25.85 13.11 2.64
CA HIS A 350 -27.23 12.97 2.24
C HIS A 350 -28.03 14.24 2.53
N LYS A 351 -28.74 14.75 1.52
CA LYS A 351 -29.67 15.87 1.65
C LYS A 351 -31.09 15.32 1.66
N PRO A 352 -31.83 15.45 2.76
CA PRO A 352 -33.20 14.93 2.88
C PRO A 352 -34.24 15.76 2.10
N SER A 353 -33.89 17.01 1.72
CA SER A 353 -34.76 17.88 0.93
C SER A 353 -33.97 18.59 -0.16
N GLY A 354 -34.56 18.75 -1.34
CA GLY A 354 -33.92 19.42 -2.48
C GLY A 354 -33.79 20.92 -2.28
N GLU A 355 -32.73 21.50 -2.89
CA GLU A 355 -32.64 22.93 -3.10
C GLU A 355 -33.61 23.31 -4.25
N SER A 356 -34.24 24.46 -4.18
CA SER A 356 -35.07 25.02 -5.27
C SER A 356 -36.41 24.31 -5.55
N LYS A 357 -37.08 23.77 -4.54
CA LYS A 357 -38.41 23.11 -4.68
C LYS A 357 -38.47 21.93 -5.67
N GLN A 358 -37.34 21.50 -6.17
CA GLN A 358 -37.21 20.33 -7.04
C GLN A 358 -36.90 19.12 -6.18
N GLY A 359 -37.75 18.24 -5.83
CA GLY A 359 -37.57 17.07 -4.95
C GLY A 359 -36.34 16.18 -5.19
N ASN A 360 -35.20 16.78 -5.54
CA ASN A 360 -33.92 16.15 -5.83
C ASN A 360 -33.16 15.87 -4.55
N TYR A 361 -33.52 14.77 -3.89
CA TYR A 361 -32.74 14.24 -2.79
C TYR A 361 -31.49 13.56 -3.37
N THR A 362 -30.35 13.85 -2.82
CA THR A 362 -29.12 13.23 -3.33
C THR A 362 -28.22 12.76 -2.21
N THR A 363 -27.85 11.50 -2.29
CA THR A 363 -26.70 10.97 -1.58
C THR A 363 -25.47 11.14 -2.49
N SER A 364 -24.33 11.51 -1.91
CA SER A 364 -23.08 11.67 -2.65
C SER A 364 -21.89 11.20 -1.82
N ILE A 365 -20.86 10.70 -2.48
CA ILE A 365 -19.58 10.38 -1.87
C ILE A 365 -18.63 11.53 -2.20
N SER A 366 -18.08 12.18 -1.17
CA SER A 366 -17.04 13.20 -1.34
C SER A 366 -15.72 12.50 -1.64
N TRP A 367 -14.99 12.93 -2.67
CA TRP A 367 -13.70 12.34 -3.01
C TRP A 367 -12.61 12.59 -1.98
N GLY A 368 -12.77 13.59 -1.10
CA GLY A 368 -11.86 13.82 0.02
C GLY A 368 -10.37 13.75 -0.37
N GLU A 369 -9.64 12.92 0.31
CA GLU A 369 -8.19 12.71 0.09
C GLU A 369 -7.84 12.06 -1.26
N ILE A 370 -8.78 11.32 -1.88
CA ILE A 370 -8.56 10.69 -3.20
C ILE A 370 -8.87 11.64 -4.37
N LYS A 371 -9.24 12.88 -4.10
CA LYS A 371 -9.60 13.87 -5.14
C LYS A 371 -8.55 13.96 -6.24
N ASP A 372 -7.28 13.98 -5.87
CA ASP A 372 -6.17 14.11 -6.81
C ASP A 372 -6.05 12.92 -7.76
N PHE A 373 -6.34 11.71 -7.28
CA PHE A 373 -6.38 10.52 -8.15
C PHE A 373 -7.53 10.56 -9.15
N ILE A 374 -8.66 11.16 -8.75
CA ILE A 374 -9.83 11.30 -9.61
C ILE A 374 -9.63 12.40 -10.66
N THR A 375 -9.03 13.54 -10.29
CA THR A 375 -8.93 14.72 -11.18
C THR A 375 -7.76 14.65 -12.17
N LYS A 376 -6.67 13.95 -11.82
CA LYS A 376 -5.49 13.82 -12.68
C LYS A 376 -5.65 12.82 -13.83
N GLN A 377 -6.77 12.09 -13.89
CA GLN A 377 -7.05 11.08 -14.91
C GLN A 377 -8.33 11.43 -15.65
N ASN A 378 -8.36 11.19 -16.97
CA ASN A 378 -9.60 11.36 -17.75
C ASN A 378 -10.52 10.14 -17.50
N LEU A 379 -11.35 10.25 -16.49
CA LEU A 379 -12.31 9.21 -16.10
C LEU A 379 -13.71 9.45 -16.71
N THR A 380 -13.89 10.46 -17.56
CA THR A 380 -15.17 10.74 -18.24
C THR A 380 -15.57 9.56 -19.10
N GLY A 381 -16.81 9.09 -18.94
CA GLY A 381 -17.35 7.95 -19.68
C GLY A 381 -16.94 6.58 -19.14
N LYS A 382 -16.01 6.52 -18.18
CA LYS A 382 -15.66 5.30 -17.49
C LYS A 382 -16.81 4.81 -16.59
N THR A 383 -16.87 3.52 -16.35
CA THR A 383 -17.89 2.93 -15.47
C THR A 383 -17.36 2.81 -14.05
N LEU A 384 -18.05 3.44 -13.10
CA LEU A 384 -17.83 3.22 -11.68
C LEU A 384 -18.77 2.14 -11.19
N LYS A 385 -18.22 1.16 -10.49
CA LYS A 385 -18.94 0.07 -9.82
C LYS A 385 -18.74 0.17 -8.32
N LEU A 386 -19.82 0.01 -7.56
CA LEU A 386 -19.84 0.00 -6.12
C LEU A 386 -20.24 -1.39 -5.65
N TYR A 387 -19.40 -2.00 -4.80
CA TYR A 387 -19.68 -3.32 -4.24
C TYR A 387 -19.88 -3.20 -2.72
N SER A 388 -20.82 -3.96 -2.18
CA SER A 388 -20.99 -4.11 -0.73
C SER A 388 -19.83 -4.93 -0.14
N PRO A 389 -19.53 -4.77 1.14
CA PRO A 389 -18.72 -5.74 1.87
C PRO A 389 -19.43 -7.09 1.96
N LYS A 390 -18.67 -8.18 2.13
CA LYS A 390 -19.26 -9.47 2.50
C LYS A 390 -19.70 -9.42 3.96
N GLU A 391 -20.91 -9.91 4.24
CA GLU A 391 -21.45 -10.13 5.60
C GLU A 391 -21.39 -8.90 6.53
N GLY A 392 -21.71 -7.72 6.02
CA GLY A 392 -21.80 -6.49 6.83
C GLY A 392 -20.46 -5.94 7.31
N GLN A 393 -19.31 -6.46 6.84
CA GLN A 393 -17.98 -5.98 7.17
C GLN A 393 -17.54 -4.87 6.20
N GLU A 394 -17.00 -3.75 6.74
CA GLU A 394 -16.32 -2.75 5.91
C GLU A 394 -14.97 -3.32 5.40
N PRO A 395 -14.41 -2.81 4.29
CA PRO A 395 -14.84 -1.67 3.49
C PRO A 395 -15.82 -2.01 2.36
N PHE A 396 -16.52 -1.01 1.85
CA PHE A 396 -17.11 -1.04 0.51
C PHE A 396 -16.01 -0.97 -0.55
N PHE A 397 -16.34 -1.35 -1.80
CA PHE A 397 -15.36 -1.28 -2.88
C PHE A 397 -15.86 -0.37 -3.99
N ILE A 398 -15.00 0.55 -4.43
CA ILE A 398 -15.20 1.38 -5.62
C ILE A 398 -14.20 0.93 -6.68
N GLU A 399 -14.71 0.58 -7.86
CA GLU A 399 -13.92 0.24 -9.03
C GLU A 399 -14.30 1.14 -10.19
N ILE A 400 -13.31 1.79 -10.81
CA ILE A 400 -13.50 2.67 -11.98
C ILE A 400 -12.68 2.10 -13.14
N ASN A 401 -13.38 1.68 -14.22
CA ASN A 401 -12.77 1.06 -15.40
C ASN A 401 -13.26 1.70 -16.71
#